data_14bba0d4077392452154969f6e684ddb
#
_entry.id   14bba0d4077392452154969f6e684ddb
#
_cell.length_a   1.000
_cell.length_b   1.000
_cell.length_c   1.000
_cell.angle_alpha   90.00
_cell.angle_beta   90.00
_cell.angle_gamma   90.00
#
_symmetry.space_group_name_H-M   'P 1'
#
loop_
_entity.id
_entity.type
_entity.pdbx_description
1 polymer ?
#
loop_
_entity_poly.entity_id
_entity_poly.type
_entity_poly.pdbx_seq_one_letter_code
_entity_poly.pdbx_strand_id
1 'polypeptide(L)'
;MILTCTTLVSCGSWVRIGDLTSISNRNLDDSKNYILLNREVQGIADADSDAMEQAIDNLTKKYEGEFLRNAKIYVKSNGKKVKVIGDVWGIQNTSVSVNTSVNKEVKLDIGDTVVFKRKGALTDGKIIGINS
;
A
#
# COMPACT_ATOMS: atom_id res chain seq x y z
N MET A 1 -48.47 5.92 -30.42
CA MET A 1 -48.03 4.76 -29.65
C MET A 1 -46.53 4.94 -29.35
N ILE A 2 -46.21 5.40 -28.15
CA ILE A 2 -44.81 5.69 -27.76
C ILE A 2 -44.27 4.45 -27.10
N LEU A 3 -43.34 3.75 -27.78
CA LEU A 3 -42.65 2.59 -27.25
C LEU A 3 -41.52 3.11 -26.33
N THR A 4 -41.77 3.20 -25.03
CA THR A 4 -40.74 3.50 -24.07
C THR A 4 -39.85 2.25 -23.89
N CYS A 5 -38.70 2.29 -24.53
CA CYS A 5 -37.65 1.29 -24.34
C CYS A 5 -37.03 1.54 -22.97
N THR A 6 -37.49 0.86 -21.94
CA THR A 6 -36.84 0.81 -20.64
C THR A 6 -35.57 -0.04 -20.80
N THR A 7 -34.44 0.62 -20.95
CA THR A 7 -33.14 -0.04 -20.82
C THR A 7 -32.97 -0.49 -19.39
N LEU A 8 -33.18 -1.78 -19.14
CA LEU A 8 -32.80 -2.42 -17.91
C LEU A 8 -31.27 -2.38 -17.82
N VAL A 9 -30.75 -1.37 -17.15
CA VAL A 9 -29.35 -1.35 -16.75
C VAL A 9 -29.19 -2.50 -15.74
N SER A 10 -28.76 -3.64 -16.22
CA SER A 10 -28.39 -4.77 -15.36
C SER A 10 -27.17 -4.35 -14.55
N CYS A 11 -27.42 -3.72 -13.43
CA CYS A 11 -26.42 -3.41 -12.44
C CYS A 11 -26.03 -4.71 -11.75
N GLY A 12 -25.07 -5.43 -12.33
CA GLY A 12 -24.60 -6.69 -11.76
C GLY A 12 -24.08 -6.48 -10.34
N SER A 13 -24.63 -7.22 -9.40
CA SER A 13 -24.18 -7.23 -8.00
C SER A 13 -22.80 -7.89 -7.86
N TRP A 14 -22.08 -7.55 -6.81
CA TRP A 14 -20.83 -8.20 -6.45
C TRP A 14 -21.11 -9.41 -5.57
N VAL A 15 -20.60 -10.56 -5.96
CA VAL A 15 -20.71 -11.80 -5.21
C VAL A 15 -19.36 -12.12 -4.58
N ARG A 16 -19.33 -12.26 -3.26
CA ARG A 16 -18.13 -12.66 -2.54
C ARG A 16 -17.88 -14.15 -2.77
N ILE A 17 -16.70 -14.49 -3.21
CA ILE A 17 -16.33 -15.88 -3.54
C ILE A 17 -15.27 -16.45 -2.60
N GLY A 18 -14.56 -15.63 -1.86
CA GLY A 18 -13.55 -16.13 -0.94
C GLY A 18 -12.87 -15.05 -0.11
N ASP A 19 -12.15 -15.54 0.89
CA ASP A 19 -11.29 -14.77 1.78
C ASP A 19 -9.92 -15.42 1.87
N LEU A 20 -8.89 -14.59 1.84
CA LEU A 20 -7.52 -14.99 2.00
C LEU A 20 -6.86 -14.20 3.11
N THR A 21 -6.18 -14.89 4.01
CA THR A 21 -5.44 -14.24 5.09
C THR A 21 -4.30 -13.38 4.54
N SER A 22 -3.63 -13.89 3.52
CA SER A 22 -2.55 -13.17 2.82
C SER A 22 -2.46 -13.65 1.38
N ILE A 23 -2.15 -12.74 0.47
CA ILE A 23 -1.91 -13.05 -0.93
C ILE A 23 -0.87 -12.11 -1.52
N SER A 24 0.04 -12.68 -2.30
CA SER A 24 1.07 -11.95 -3.03
C SER A 24 1.29 -12.59 -4.39
N ASN A 25 1.49 -11.77 -5.40
CA ASN A 25 1.94 -12.18 -6.72
C ASN A 25 3.48 -12.22 -6.80
N ARG A 26 4.16 -11.94 -5.70
CA ARG A 26 5.62 -11.88 -5.62
C ARG A 26 6.14 -12.77 -4.50
N ASN A 27 7.37 -13.19 -4.63
CA ASN A 27 8.07 -13.85 -3.53
C ASN A 27 8.38 -12.83 -2.44
N LEU A 28 7.87 -13.09 -1.26
CA LEU A 28 8.12 -12.26 -0.09
C LEU A 28 9.46 -12.66 0.53
N ASP A 29 10.20 -11.67 0.96
CA ASP A 29 11.48 -11.84 1.66
C ASP A 29 11.23 -11.75 3.16
N ASP A 30 11.30 -12.87 3.85
CA ASP A 30 11.05 -12.96 5.29
C ASP A 30 12.05 -12.17 6.15
N SER A 31 13.16 -11.75 5.56
CA SER A 31 14.16 -10.91 6.25
C SER A 31 13.74 -9.44 6.34
N LYS A 32 12.72 -9.04 5.60
CA LYS A 32 12.26 -7.65 5.54
C LYS A 32 11.13 -7.38 6.50
N ASN A 33 11.12 -6.17 7.05
CA ASN A 33 10.02 -5.71 7.87
C ASN A 33 8.93 -5.10 7.00
N TYR A 34 7.76 -5.71 7.07
CA TYR A 34 6.58 -5.22 6.37
C TYR A 34 5.68 -4.45 7.33
N ILE A 35 5.17 -3.35 6.87
CA ILE A 35 4.21 -2.52 7.59
C ILE A 35 2.91 -2.39 6.82
N LEU A 36 1.85 -2.10 7.55
CA LEU A 36 0.56 -1.77 6.96
C LEU A 36 0.65 -0.38 6.30
N LEU A 37 0.39 -0.32 5.00
CA LEU A 37 0.37 0.93 4.24
C LEU A 37 -1.03 1.50 4.13
N ASN A 38 -2.00 0.67 3.73
CA ASN A 38 -3.39 1.09 3.56
C ASN A 38 -4.35 -0.03 3.94
N ARG A 39 -5.49 0.34 4.50
CA ARG A 39 -6.54 -0.60 4.90
C ARG A 39 -7.70 -0.59 3.93
N GLU A 40 -8.31 -1.77 3.76
CA GLU A 40 -9.57 -1.97 3.05
C GLU A 40 -9.65 -1.27 1.68
N VAL A 41 -8.54 -1.28 0.97
CA VAL A 41 -8.48 -0.74 -0.39
C VAL A 41 -8.96 -1.77 -1.40
N GLN A 42 -9.47 -1.29 -2.54
CA GLN A 42 -10.00 -2.17 -3.57
C GLN A 42 -9.26 -2.03 -4.89
N GLY A 43 -9.05 -3.17 -5.54
CA GLY A 43 -8.59 -3.29 -6.92
C GLY A 43 -9.62 -4.05 -7.76
N ILE A 44 -9.79 -3.63 -8.98
CA ILE A 44 -10.72 -4.24 -9.93
C ILE A 44 -9.96 -4.53 -11.21
N ALA A 45 -10.23 -5.70 -11.78
CA ALA A 45 -9.76 -6.10 -13.10
C ALA A 45 -10.89 -6.71 -13.93
N ASP A 46 -10.72 -6.70 -15.23
CA ASP A 46 -11.63 -7.42 -16.13
C ASP A 46 -11.43 -8.93 -15.99
N ALA A 47 -12.49 -9.70 -16.14
CA ALA A 47 -12.46 -11.13 -15.90
C ALA A 47 -11.81 -11.88 -17.07
N ASP A 48 -10.51 -11.78 -17.14
CA ASP A 48 -9.65 -12.63 -17.97
C ASP A 48 -9.01 -13.74 -17.12
N SER A 49 -8.18 -14.56 -17.74
CA SER A 49 -7.50 -15.67 -17.06
C SER A 49 -6.74 -15.24 -15.79
N ASP A 50 -6.21 -14.01 -15.80
CA ASP A 50 -5.35 -13.48 -14.74
C ASP A 50 -6.02 -12.34 -13.94
N ALA A 51 -7.35 -12.26 -13.98
CA ALA A 51 -8.11 -11.16 -13.41
C ALA A 51 -7.82 -10.92 -11.92
N MET A 52 -7.67 -11.97 -11.14
CA MET A 52 -7.36 -11.85 -9.72
C MET A 52 -5.94 -11.32 -9.52
N GLU A 53 -4.98 -11.82 -10.29
CA GLU A 53 -3.60 -11.36 -10.27
C GLU A 53 -3.50 -9.88 -10.65
N GLN A 54 -4.18 -9.48 -11.73
CA GLN A 54 -4.25 -8.08 -12.15
C GLN A 54 -4.88 -7.19 -11.09
N ALA A 55 -5.94 -7.63 -10.43
CA ALA A 55 -6.58 -6.86 -9.36
C ALA A 55 -5.64 -6.66 -8.16
N ILE A 56 -4.86 -7.67 -7.79
CA ILE A 56 -3.86 -7.61 -6.73
C ILE A 56 -2.71 -6.68 -7.14
N ASP A 57 -2.21 -6.83 -8.35
CA ASP A 57 -1.13 -5.99 -8.90
C ASP A 57 -1.53 -4.52 -8.97
N ASN A 58 -2.75 -4.24 -9.38
CA ASN A 58 -3.27 -2.88 -9.41
C ASN A 58 -3.27 -2.24 -8.01
N LEU A 59 -3.59 -3.02 -6.98
CA LEU A 59 -3.52 -2.55 -5.59
C LEU A 59 -2.09 -2.35 -5.11
N THR A 60 -1.25 -3.36 -5.28
CA THR A 60 0.14 -3.30 -4.79
C THR A 60 0.93 -2.20 -5.49
N LYS A 61 0.74 -2.01 -6.79
CA LYS A 61 1.38 -0.92 -7.54
C LYS A 61 0.87 0.45 -7.11
N LYS A 62 -0.44 0.61 -6.96
CA LYS A 62 -1.05 1.89 -6.60
C LYS A 62 -0.61 2.40 -5.23
N TYR A 63 -0.44 1.50 -4.28
CA TYR A 63 -0.09 1.84 -2.90
C TYR A 63 1.35 1.51 -2.52
N GLU A 64 2.19 1.19 -3.52
CA GLU A 64 3.60 0.84 -3.34
C GLU A 64 3.82 -0.31 -2.36
N GLY A 65 2.88 -1.24 -2.33
CA GLY A 65 2.89 -2.40 -1.44
C GLY A 65 3.50 -3.63 -2.10
N GLU A 66 3.72 -4.64 -1.28
CA GLU A 66 4.27 -5.93 -1.71
C GLU A 66 3.23 -7.04 -1.70
N PHE A 67 2.28 -6.98 -0.79
CA PHE A 67 1.23 -8.00 -0.65
C PHE A 67 -0.03 -7.46 0.04
N LEU A 68 -1.07 -8.27 0.02
CA LEU A 68 -2.33 -7.98 0.69
C LEU A 68 -2.55 -8.94 1.87
N ARG A 69 -3.14 -8.43 2.94
CA ARG A 69 -3.73 -9.23 4.02
C ARG A 69 -5.23 -8.98 4.09
N ASN A 70 -5.92 -9.93 4.72
CA ASN A 70 -7.38 -9.89 4.88
C ASN A 70 -8.10 -9.65 3.55
N ALA A 71 -7.62 -10.30 2.49
CA ALA A 71 -8.13 -10.11 1.15
C ALA A 71 -9.48 -10.79 0.98
N LYS A 72 -10.47 -10.03 0.51
CA LYS A 72 -11.81 -10.49 0.16
C LYS A 72 -11.96 -10.43 -1.36
N ILE A 73 -12.38 -11.53 -1.95
CA ILE A 73 -12.48 -11.66 -3.40
C ILE A 73 -13.95 -11.65 -3.80
N TYR A 74 -14.28 -10.85 -4.78
CA TYR A 74 -15.61 -10.71 -5.34
C TYR A 74 -15.58 -10.87 -6.85
N VAL A 75 -16.61 -11.46 -7.38
CA VAL A 75 -16.87 -11.53 -8.82
C VAL A 75 -18.17 -10.81 -9.12
N LYS A 76 -18.21 -10.08 -10.19
CA LYS A 76 -19.45 -9.45 -10.64
C LYS A 76 -20.41 -10.52 -11.13
N SER A 77 -21.70 -10.41 -10.81
CA SER A 77 -22.70 -11.44 -11.14
C SER A 77 -22.82 -11.76 -12.64
N ASN A 78 -22.40 -10.84 -13.50
CA ASN A 78 -22.30 -11.05 -14.95
C ASN A 78 -20.97 -11.72 -15.37
N GLY A 79 -20.09 -12.06 -14.44
CA GLY A 79 -18.80 -12.70 -14.71
C GLY A 79 -17.75 -11.83 -15.37
N LYS A 80 -17.99 -10.54 -15.57
CA LYS A 80 -17.10 -9.67 -16.37
C LYS A 80 -16.00 -8.98 -15.59
N LYS A 81 -16.06 -8.97 -14.28
CA LYS A 81 -15.07 -8.29 -13.43
C LYS A 81 -14.78 -9.04 -12.15
N VAL A 82 -13.54 -8.94 -11.71
CA VAL A 82 -13.08 -9.40 -10.40
C VAL A 82 -12.68 -8.18 -9.58
N LYS A 83 -13.03 -8.20 -8.31
CA LYS A 83 -12.66 -7.19 -7.32
C LYS A 83 -11.98 -7.85 -6.13
N VAL A 84 -10.87 -7.29 -5.72
CA VAL A 84 -10.18 -7.67 -4.49
C VAL A 84 -10.21 -6.48 -3.54
N ILE A 85 -10.59 -6.72 -2.29
CA ILE A 85 -10.53 -5.73 -1.21
C ILE A 85 -9.59 -6.29 -0.16
N GLY A 86 -8.63 -5.52 0.29
CA GLY A 86 -7.69 -5.97 1.31
C GLY A 86 -6.83 -4.86 1.88
N ASP A 87 -6.02 -5.25 2.84
CA ASP A 87 -5.05 -4.38 3.49
C ASP A 87 -3.71 -4.50 2.75
N VAL A 88 -3.18 -3.39 2.26
CA VAL A 88 -1.90 -3.36 1.55
C VAL A 88 -0.76 -3.25 2.55
N TRP A 89 0.17 -4.18 2.47
CA TRP A 89 1.39 -4.22 3.25
C TRP A 89 2.60 -4.06 2.34
N GLY A 90 3.60 -3.35 2.82
CA GLY A 90 4.82 -3.11 2.07
C GLY A 90 6.03 -2.95 2.96
N ILE A 91 7.19 -2.82 2.34
CA ILE A 91 8.44 -2.63 3.05
C ILE A 91 8.44 -1.22 3.64
N GLN A 92 8.82 -1.13 4.90
CA GLN A 92 9.14 0.14 5.48
C GLN A 92 10.40 0.69 4.80
N ASN A 93 10.21 1.46 3.75
CA ASN A 93 11.29 2.25 3.22
C ASN A 93 11.63 3.31 4.27
N THR A 94 12.74 3.12 4.93
CA THR A 94 13.32 4.11 5.84
C THR A 94 14.03 5.23 5.01
N SER A 95 13.60 5.43 3.79
CA SER A 95 13.77 6.72 3.17
C SER A 95 12.78 7.62 3.89
N VAL A 96 13.22 8.16 4.99
CA VAL A 96 12.62 9.34 5.55
C VAL A 96 12.68 10.37 4.43
N SER A 97 11.66 10.40 3.60
CA SER A 97 11.28 11.64 3.00
C SER A 97 10.92 12.50 4.19
N VAL A 98 11.92 13.12 4.75
CA VAL A 98 11.71 14.28 5.56
C VAL A 98 11.15 15.29 4.59
N ASN A 99 9.87 15.18 4.30
CA ASN A 99 9.11 16.32 3.88
C ASN A 99 9.09 17.23 5.08
N THR A 100 10.25 17.74 5.36
CA THR A 100 10.43 18.83 6.27
C THR A 100 9.93 20.07 5.56
N SER A 101 8.62 20.15 5.45
CA SER A 101 7.99 21.46 5.40
C SER A 101 8.02 22.06 6.81
N VAL A 102 9.10 21.85 7.50
CA VAL A 102 9.40 22.57 8.70
C VAL A 102 10.32 23.71 8.28
N ASN A 103 9.71 24.80 7.95
CA ASN A 103 10.34 26.12 8.00
C ASN A 103 10.75 26.46 9.44
N LYS A 104 11.32 25.53 10.14
CA LYS A 104 11.97 25.78 11.39
C LYS A 104 13.43 25.51 11.15
N GLU A 105 14.10 26.55 10.80
CA GLU A 105 15.55 26.62 10.83
C GLU A 105 15.98 26.25 12.25
N VAL A 106 16.30 24.98 12.43
CA VAL A 106 16.94 24.52 13.65
C VAL A 106 18.39 24.98 13.54
N LYS A 107 18.65 26.14 14.06
CA LYS A 107 19.99 26.61 14.22
C LYS A 107 20.67 25.75 15.28
N LEU A 108 21.47 24.81 14.81
CA LEU A 108 22.30 24.00 15.67
C LEU A 108 23.46 24.83 16.12
N ASP A 109 23.46 25.22 17.38
CA ASP A 109 24.60 25.88 17.96
C ASP A 109 25.74 24.88 18.13
N ILE A 110 26.96 25.37 17.90
CA ILE A 110 28.18 24.60 18.09
C ILE A 110 28.27 24.22 19.56
N GLY A 111 28.35 22.96 19.86
CA GLY A 111 28.38 22.43 21.21
C GLY A 111 27.08 21.78 21.67
N ASP A 112 26.01 21.89 20.90
CA ASP A 112 24.80 21.13 21.16
C ASP A 112 25.00 19.66 20.89
N THR A 113 24.61 18.87 21.88
CA THR A 113 24.60 17.42 21.72
C THR A 113 23.44 17.02 20.87
N VAL A 114 23.66 16.83 19.60
CA VAL A 114 22.65 16.29 18.72
C VAL A 114 22.73 14.78 18.75
N VAL A 115 21.77 14.17 19.40
CA VAL A 115 21.62 12.72 19.38
C VAL A 115 21.01 12.34 18.04
N PHE A 116 21.84 12.04 17.07
CA PHE A 116 21.38 11.32 15.91
C PHE A 116 21.19 9.86 16.30
N LYS A 117 19.97 9.48 16.56
CA LYS A 117 19.62 8.08 16.62
C LYS A 117 19.66 7.51 15.22
N ARG A 118 20.82 7.28 14.71
CA ARG A 118 20.96 6.36 13.62
C ARG A 118 20.81 4.97 14.17
N LYS A 119 19.96 4.22 13.57
CA LYS A 119 19.86 2.79 13.79
C LYS A 119 21.26 2.18 13.65
N GLY A 120 21.85 1.71 14.74
CA GLY A 120 23.15 1.05 14.74
C GLY A 120 24.37 1.92 14.94
N ALA A 121 24.24 3.21 14.99
CA ALA A 121 25.30 4.09 15.40
C ALA A 121 24.76 5.08 16.41
N LEU A 122 24.74 4.68 17.63
CA LEU A 122 24.76 5.62 18.74
C LEU A 122 26.16 6.25 18.72
N THR A 123 26.37 7.16 17.84
CA THR A 123 27.38 8.14 18.08
C THR A 123 26.88 8.96 19.24
N ASP A 124 27.58 8.91 20.32
CA ASP A 124 27.44 9.90 21.34
C ASP A 124 27.28 11.24 20.63
N GLY A 125 26.18 11.92 20.91
CA GLY A 125 25.77 13.05 20.12
C GLY A 125 26.69 14.25 20.13
N LYS A 126 27.94 14.02 20.20
CA LYS A 126 28.95 15.05 20.05
C LYS A 126 29.21 15.24 18.57
N ILE A 127 28.78 16.36 18.06
CA ILE A 127 29.10 16.75 16.71
C ILE A 127 30.58 17.13 16.67
N ILE A 128 31.43 16.14 16.50
CA ILE A 128 32.87 16.34 16.47
C ILE A 128 33.29 17.09 15.21
N GLY A 129 32.52 16.99 14.15
CA GLY A 129 32.81 17.62 12.88
C GLY A 129 32.66 19.13 12.84
N ILE A 130 32.06 19.72 13.89
CA ILE A 130 31.89 21.15 14.02
C ILE A 130 32.95 21.76 14.92
N ASN A 131 33.67 20.92 15.62
CA ASN A 131 34.75 21.33 16.52
C ASN A 131 36.11 21.26 15.83
N SER A 132 36.18 21.79 14.74
CA SER A 132 37.49 22.01 14.12
C SER A 132 38.03 23.35 14.53
#